data_6a17e3d426facb53f7f02cb719b45f88
#
_entry.id   6a17e3d426facb53f7f02cb719b45f88
#
_cell.length_a   1.000
_cell.length_b   1.000
_cell.length_c   1.000
_cell.angle_alpha   90.00
_cell.angle_beta   90.00
_cell.angle_gamma   90.00
#
_symmetry.space_group_name_H-M   'P 1'
#
loop_
_entity.id
_entity.type
_entity.pdbx_description
1 polymer ?
#
loop_
_entity_poly.entity_id
_entity_poly.type
_entity_poly.pdbx_seq_one_letter_code
_entity_poly.pdbx_strand_id
1 'polypeptide(L)'
;GLSLGALLAIDFAIRHEEKVDSLVLIGAQYKVPSLLIDFQNLIFRCMPDKAFESMGLSKSSTIKLAHSMRSLDFTSQLNNIRCPVTILCGKKDAANLKASKRLKELLPQATLHIVPNAGHELNKYAPNTIAEILNN
;
A
#
# COMPACT_ATOMS: atom_id res chain seq x y z
N GLY A 1 -4.69 -3.41 5.13
CA GLY A 1 -4.83 -3.04 3.71
C GLY A 1 -3.69 -3.52 2.86
N LEU A 2 -3.97 -3.81 1.57
CA LEU A 2 -2.97 -4.18 0.57
C LEU A 2 -2.87 -3.06 -0.47
N SER A 3 -1.64 -2.63 -0.83
CA SER A 3 -1.39 -1.67 -1.91
C SER A 3 -2.19 -0.37 -1.75
N LEU A 4 -3.12 -0.06 -2.65
CA LEU A 4 -4.07 1.06 -2.51
C LEU A 4 -4.85 0.98 -1.19
N GLY A 5 -5.30 -0.21 -0.78
CA GLY A 5 -5.95 -0.40 0.51
C GLY A 5 -5.06 -0.04 1.70
N ALA A 6 -3.74 -0.20 1.58
CA ALA A 6 -2.80 0.24 2.61
C ALA A 6 -2.70 1.77 2.69
N LEU A 7 -2.72 2.48 1.55
CA LEU A 7 -2.78 3.96 1.54
C LEU A 7 -4.05 4.48 2.22
N LEU A 8 -5.21 3.86 1.91
CA LEU A 8 -6.48 4.22 2.54
C LEU A 8 -6.48 3.91 4.04
N ALA A 9 -5.87 2.79 4.45
CA ALA A 9 -5.74 2.42 5.86
C ALA A 9 -4.84 3.41 6.63
N ILE A 10 -3.74 3.86 6.02
CA ILE A 10 -2.87 4.91 6.58
C ILE A 10 -3.65 6.22 6.76
N ASP A 11 -4.34 6.70 5.71
CA ASP A 11 -5.15 7.93 5.77
C ASP A 11 -6.22 7.84 6.85
N PHE A 12 -6.92 6.70 6.93
CA PHE A 12 -7.94 6.48 7.96
C PHE A 12 -7.35 6.47 9.37
N ALA A 13 -6.23 5.78 9.59
CA ALA A 13 -5.57 5.72 10.90
C ALA A 13 -5.03 7.09 11.35
N ILE A 14 -4.56 7.93 10.41
CA ILE A 14 -4.13 9.29 10.71
C ILE A 14 -5.31 10.19 11.17
N ARG A 15 -6.48 10.02 10.54
CA ARG A 15 -7.66 10.87 10.79
C ARG A 15 -8.55 10.39 11.93
N HIS A 16 -8.47 9.09 12.26
CA HIS A 16 -9.39 8.41 13.18
C HIS A 16 -8.61 7.45 14.08
N GLU A 17 -7.54 7.95 14.72
CA GLU A 17 -6.68 7.15 15.59
C GLU A 17 -7.49 6.39 16.65
N GLU A 18 -8.50 7.04 17.21
CA GLU A 18 -9.36 6.49 18.25
C GLU A 18 -10.23 5.30 17.80
N LYS A 19 -10.29 5.02 16.51
CA LYS A 19 -11.07 3.91 15.91
C LYS A 19 -10.20 2.77 15.42
N VAL A 20 -8.89 2.84 15.62
CA VAL A 20 -7.93 1.87 15.07
C VAL A 20 -7.14 1.22 16.20
N ASP A 21 -7.48 -0.02 16.53
CA ASP A 21 -6.78 -0.82 17.55
C ASP A 21 -5.42 -1.32 17.03
N SER A 22 -5.33 -1.66 15.74
CA SER A 22 -4.09 -2.09 15.08
C SER A 22 -4.15 -1.83 13.57
N LEU A 23 -2.98 -1.69 12.93
CA LEU A 23 -2.86 -1.40 11.52
C LEU A 23 -1.99 -2.43 10.81
N VAL A 24 -2.50 -3.06 9.76
CA VAL A 24 -1.77 -4.02 8.94
C VAL A 24 -1.61 -3.49 7.52
N LEU A 25 -0.37 -3.29 7.10
CA LEU A 25 0.01 -2.69 5.83
C LEU A 25 0.77 -3.69 4.97
N ILE A 26 0.22 -4.06 3.83
CA ILE A 26 0.81 -5.05 2.90
C ILE A 26 1.20 -4.36 1.60
N GLY A 27 2.48 -4.45 1.22
CA GLY A 27 2.99 -3.83 -0.01
C GLY A 27 2.68 -2.33 -0.06
N ALA A 28 2.86 -1.65 1.07
CA ALA A 28 2.41 -0.27 1.25
C ALA A 28 3.41 0.76 0.72
N GLN A 29 2.85 1.82 0.16
CA GLN A 29 3.50 3.12 -0.02
C GLN A 29 2.96 4.09 1.02
N TYR A 30 3.74 5.10 1.39
CA TYR A 30 3.31 6.23 2.24
C TYR A 30 3.46 7.57 1.52
N LYS A 31 4.08 7.52 0.35
CA LYS A 31 4.33 8.67 -0.53
C LYS A 31 4.20 8.22 -1.97
N VAL A 32 3.44 8.97 -2.75
CA VAL A 32 3.20 8.70 -4.18
C VAL A 32 3.76 9.86 -5.01
N PRO A 33 4.92 9.68 -5.66
CA PRO A 33 5.49 10.73 -6.50
C PRO A 33 4.57 11.07 -7.69
N SER A 34 4.30 12.34 -7.90
CA SER A 34 3.43 12.80 -8.99
C SER A 34 3.89 12.35 -10.38
N LEU A 35 5.20 12.40 -10.63
CA LEU A 35 5.78 11.94 -11.90
C LEU A 35 5.49 10.46 -12.18
N LEU A 36 5.47 9.62 -11.15
CA LEU A 36 5.14 8.19 -11.31
C LEU A 36 3.68 8.02 -11.75
N ILE A 37 2.77 8.77 -11.14
CA ILE A 37 1.34 8.74 -11.50
C ILE A 37 1.13 9.31 -12.91
N ASP A 38 1.80 10.40 -13.25
CA ASP A 38 1.68 11.01 -14.58
C ASP A 38 2.16 10.05 -15.68
N PHE A 39 3.29 9.37 -15.45
CA PHE A 39 3.80 8.34 -16.35
C PHE A 39 2.88 7.13 -16.45
N GLN A 40 2.39 6.64 -15.32
CA GLN A 40 1.42 5.53 -15.26
C GLN A 40 0.13 5.90 -16.01
N ASN A 41 -0.40 7.10 -15.81
CA ASN A 41 -1.60 7.55 -16.51
C ASN A 41 -1.39 7.69 -18.02
N LEU A 42 -0.19 8.07 -18.47
CA LEU A 42 0.16 8.07 -19.89
C LEU A 42 0.10 6.66 -20.47
N ILE A 43 0.65 5.66 -19.76
CA ILE A 43 0.55 4.26 -20.15
C ILE A 43 -0.92 3.81 -20.19
N PHE A 44 -1.71 4.10 -19.15
CA PHE A 44 -3.12 3.73 -19.08
C PHE A 44 -3.94 4.28 -20.25
N ARG A 45 -3.64 5.49 -20.71
CA ARG A 45 -4.30 6.08 -21.90
C ARG A 45 -4.03 5.27 -23.17
N CYS A 46 -2.86 4.67 -23.29
CA CYS A 46 -2.47 3.86 -24.45
C CYS A 46 -3.00 2.41 -24.38
N MET A 47 -3.39 1.92 -23.20
CA MET A 47 -3.90 0.56 -23.04
C MET A 47 -5.35 0.41 -23.53
N PRO A 48 -5.74 -0.75 -24.08
CA PRO A 48 -7.12 -1.02 -24.44
C PRO A 48 -8.03 -1.10 -23.22
N ASP A 49 -9.31 -0.72 -23.35
CA ASP A 49 -10.30 -0.72 -22.25
C ASP A 49 -10.46 -2.10 -21.61
N LYS A 50 -10.36 -3.15 -22.41
CA LYS A 50 -10.39 -4.55 -21.95
C LYS A 50 -9.38 -4.90 -20.84
N ALA A 51 -8.23 -4.20 -20.81
CA ALA A 51 -7.21 -4.42 -19.79
C ALA A 51 -7.68 -4.00 -18.37
N PHE A 52 -8.72 -3.20 -18.27
CA PHE A 52 -9.27 -2.69 -17.00
C PHE A 52 -10.47 -3.49 -16.50
N GLU A 53 -11.07 -4.34 -17.33
CA GLU A 53 -12.24 -5.15 -16.96
C GLU A 53 -11.95 -6.09 -15.77
N SER A 54 -10.74 -6.65 -15.72
CA SER A 54 -10.33 -7.52 -14.62
C SER A 54 -10.25 -6.81 -13.25
N MET A 55 -10.16 -5.48 -13.27
CA MET A 55 -10.16 -4.66 -12.05
C MET A 55 -11.57 -4.24 -11.62
N GLY A 56 -12.61 -4.58 -12.40
CA GLY A 56 -13.98 -4.14 -12.16
C GLY A 56 -14.19 -2.63 -12.32
N LEU A 57 -13.27 -1.91 -12.98
CA LEU A 57 -13.29 -0.48 -13.18
C LEU A 57 -13.20 -0.14 -14.68
N SER A 58 -13.79 0.98 -15.08
CA SER A 58 -13.55 1.52 -16.42
C SER A 58 -12.16 2.17 -16.48
N LYS A 59 -11.56 2.24 -17.67
CA LYS A 59 -10.30 2.95 -17.91
C LYS A 59 -10.34 4.39 -17.38
N SER A 60 -11.42 5.12 -17.62
CA SER A 60 -11.58 6.49 -17.15
C SER A 60 -11.61 6.58 -15.63
N SER A 61 -12.29 5.66 -14.95
CA SER A 61 -12.34 5.59 -13.49
C SER A 61 -10.97 5.24 -12.89
N THR A 62 -10.22 4.31 -13.52
CA THR A 62 -8.86 3.93 -13.10
C THR A 62 -7.90 5.12 -13.21
N ILE A 63 -7.95 5.87 -14.31
CA ILE A 63 -7.12 7.08 -14.51
C ILE A 63 -7.46 8.15 -13.47
N LYS A 64 -8.75 8.40 -13.21
CA LYS A 64 -9.21 9.35 -12.17
C LYS A 64 -8.73 8.93 -10.78
N LEU A 65 -8.85 7.64 -10.43
CA LEU A 65 -8.39 7.10 -9.17
C LEU A 65 -6.88 7.28 -9.01
N ALA A 66 -6.09 6.89 -10.02
CA ALA A 66 -4.64 7.11 -10.01
C ALA A 66 -4.31 8.60 -9.86
N HIS A 67 -5.01 9.49 -10.57
CA HIS A 67 -4.80 10.94 -10.47
C HIS A 67 -5.11 11.49 -9.07
N SER A 68 -6.13 10.96 -8.39
CA SER A 68 -6.48 11.38 -7.02
C SER A 68 -5.37 11.06 -6.00
N MET A 69 -4.51 10.09 -6.30
CA MET A 69 -3.35 9.75 -5.46
C MET A 69 -2.11 10.59 -5.77
N ARG A 70 -2.18 11.46 -6.78
CA ARG A 70 -1.06 12.31 -7.21
C ARG A 70 -0.60 13.20 -6.06
N SER A 71 0.69 13.13 -5.75
CA SER A 71 1.32 13.93 -4.69
C SER A 71 0.88 13.59 -3.26
N LEU A 72 0.27 12.41 -3.01
CA LEU A 72 0.06 11.95 -1.64
C LEU A 72 1.41 11.78 -0.93
N ASP A 73 1.53 12.38 0.23
CA ASP A 73 2.69 12.27 1.10
C ASP A 73 2.24 12.31 2.57
N PHE A 74 2.26 11.16 3.23
CA PHE A 74 1.88 11.04 4.64
C PHE A 74 3.07 11.20 5.59
N THR A 75 4.28 11.47 5.09
CA THR A 75 5.52 11.46 5.90
C THR A 75 5.42 12.26 7.19
N SER A 76 4.89 13.49 7.12
CA SER A 76 4.75 14.37 8.29
C SER A 76 3.62 13.98 9.24
N GLN A 77 2.69 13.15 8.79
CA GLN A 77 1.48 12.76 9.55
C GLN A 77 1.57 11.36 10.15
N LEU A 78 2.58 10.56 9.77
CA LEU A 78 2.76 9.20 10.30
C LEU A 78 2.89 9.18 11.82
N ASN A 79 3.42 10.23 12.44
CA ASN A 79 3.54 10.36 13.89
C ASN A 79 2.18 10.38 14.63
N ASN A 80 1.07 10.60 13.91
CA ASN A 80 -0.28 10.52 14.48
C ASN A 80 -0.75 9.07 14.64
N ILE A 81 -0.08 8.10 14.01
CA ILE A 81 -0.40 6.67 14.14
C ILE A 81 0.32 6.13 15.38
N ARG A 82 -0.42 5.85 16.44
CA ARG A 82 0.12 5.35 17.73
C ARG A 82 -0.18 3.88 17.97
N CYS A 83 -1.19 3.34 17.31
CA CYS A 83 -1.55 1.93 17.40
C CYS A 83 -0.40 1.02 16.94
N PRO A 84 -0.37 -0.26 17.34
CA PRO A 84 0.52 -1.26 16.78
C PRO A 84 0.39 -1.35 15.27
N VAL A 85 1.53 -1.42 14.56
CA VAL A 85 1.56 -1.50 13.10
C VAL A 85 2.34 -2.74 12.67
N THR A 86 1.74 -3.55 11.82
CA THR A 86 2.39 -4.68 11.16
C THR A 86 2.57 -4.38 9.67
N ILE A 87 3.80 -4.33 9.21
CA ILE A 87 4.15 -4.10 7.80
C ILE A 87 4.58 -5.42 7.19
N LEU A 88 3.94 -5.84 6.10
CA LEU A 88 4.31 -7.02 5.34
C LEU A 88 4.69 -6.63 3.91
N CYS A 89 5.79 -7.20 3.41
CA CYS A 89 6.21 -6.99 2.02
C CYS A 89 6.82 -8.27 1.46
N GLY A 90 6.47 -8.62 0.24
CA GLY A 90 7.13 -9.72 -0.46
C GLY A 90 8.57 -9.35 -0.82
N LYS A 91 9.53 -10.28 -0.66
CA LYS A 91 10.92 -10.04 -1.02
C LYS A 91 11.11 -9.69 -2.49
N LYS A 92 10.21 -10.18 -3.35
CA LYS A 92 10.21 -9.92 -4.81
C LYS A 92 9.39 -8.68 -5.20
N ASP A 93 8.73 -8.01 -4.26
CA ASP A 93 8.01 -6.75 -4.50
C ASP A 93 8.98 -5.56 -4.49
N ALA A 94 9.78 -5.48 -5.55
CA ALA A 94 10.84 -4.47 -5.67
C ALA A 94 10.30 -3.03 -5.56
N ALA A 95 9.08 -2.80 -6.06
CA ALA A 95 8.45 -1.48 -6.05
C ALA A 95 8.14 -0.98 -4.64
N ASN A 96 7.74 -1.87 -3.72
CA ASN A 96 7.28 -1.50 -2.39
C ASN A 96 8.28 -1.86 -1.27
N LEU A 97 9.28 -2.68 -1.54
CA LEU A 97 10.24 -3.13 -0.52
C LEU A 97 10.99 -1.97 0.16
N LYS A 98 11.43 -1.00 -0.66
CA LYS A 98 12.13 0.20 -0.13
C LYS A 98 11.19 1.06 0.73
N ALA A 99 9.96 1.24 0.28
CA ALA A 99 8.95 2.00 1.02
C ALA A 99 8.57 1.32 2.34
N SER A 100 8.40 -0.01 2.34
CA SER A 100 8.10 -0.80 3.54
C SER A 100 9.22 -0.71 4.59
N LYS A 101 10.47 -0.76 4.18
CA LYS A 101 11.63 -0.55 5.08
C LYS A 101 11.62 0.87 5.65
N ARG A 102 11.35 1.86 4.81
CA ARG A 102 11.30 3.26 5.25
C ARG A 102 10.12 3.54 6.18
N LEU A 103 8.96 2.91 5.96
CA LEU A 103 7.81 2.97 6.88
C LEU A 103 8.19 2.44 8.28
N LYS A 104 8.93 1.32 8.36
CA LYS A 104 9.43 0.80 9.64
C LYS A 104 10.33 1.79 10.37
N GLU A 105 11.17 2.54 9.64
CA GLU A 105 12.02 3.57 10.24
C GLU A 105 11.20 4.78 10.75
N LEU A 106 10.15 5.15 10.02
CA LEU A 106 9.26 6.27 10.34
C LEU A 106 8.22 5.94 11.41
N LEU A 107 7.93 4.65 11.62
CA LEU A 107 7.00 4.14 12.62
C LEU A 107 7.75 3.20 13.58
N PRO A 108 8.37 3.73 14.65
CA PRO A 108 9.20 2.92 15.57
C PRO A 108 8.44 1.74 16.19
N GLN A 109 7.13 1.90 16.45
CA GLN A 109 6.25 0.86 16.99
C GLN A 109 5.88 -0.22 15.97
N ALA A 110 6.17 -0.04 14.67
CA ALA A 110 5.84 -1.03 13.66
C ALA A 110 6.75 -2.26 13.74
N THR A 111 6.23 -3.43 13.35
CA THR A 111 7.01 -4.61 13.00
C THR A 111 7.06 -4.75 11.48
N LEU A 112 8.18 -5.23 10.92
CA LEU A 112 8.34 -5.45 9.49
C LEU A 112 8.63 -6.92 9.20
N HIS A 113 7.79 -7.55 8.39
CA HIS A 113 7.96 -8.92 7.91
C HIS A 113 8.20 -8.93 6.40
N ILE A 114 9.37 -9.42 5.99
CA ILE A 114 9.70 -9.63 4.58
C ILE A 114 9.44 -11.09 4.25
N VAL A 115 8.42 -11.36 3.45
CA VAL A 115 7.99 -12.70 3.07
C VAL A 115 8.88 -13.23 1.94
N PRO A 116 9.66 -14.31 2.16
CA PRO A 116 10.52 -14.89 1.15
C PRO A 116 9.70 -15.39 -0.05
N ASN A 117 10.31 -15.35 -1.25
CA ASN A 117 9.73 -15.88 -2.50
C ASN A 117 8.41 -15.28 -2.96
N ALA A 118 7.80 -14.35 -2.23
CA ALA A 118 6.55 -13.70 -2.54
C ALA A 118 6.75 -12.34 -3.25
N GLY A 119 5.80 -12.00 -4.11
CA GLY A 119 5.68 -10.71 -4.79
C GLY A 119 4.68 -9.79 -4.08
N HIS A 120 3.99 -8.95 -4.89
CA HIS A 120 3.07 -7.93 -4.38
C HIS A 120 1.79 -8.47 -3.74
N GLU A 121 1.15 -9.46 -4.37
CA GLU A 121 -0.13 -10.02 -3.94
C GLU A 121 0.04 -11.10 -2.86
N LEU A 122 0.52 -10.71 -1.67
CA LEU A 122 0.75 -11.64 -0.56
C LEU A 122 -0.51 -12.40 -0.15
N ASN A 123 -1.67 -11.73 -0.19
CA ASN A 123 -2.97 -12.34 0.12
C ASN A 123 -3.30 -13.53 -0.79
N LYS A 124 -2.75 -13.56 -2.00
CA LYS A 124 -2.98 -14.63 -2.98
C LYS A 124 -1.92 -15.72 -2.90
N TYR A 125 -0.66 -15.34 -2.72
CA TYR A 125 0.46 -16.28 -2.83
C TYR A 125 1.03 -16.74 -1.48
N ALA A 126 0.71 -16.08 -0.37
CA ALA A 126 1.18 -16.41 0.97
C ALA A 126 0.12 -16.17 2.06
N PRO A 127 -1.15 -16.60 1.88
CA PRO A 127 -2.22 -16.33 2.84
C PRO A 127 -1.95 -16.94 4.21
N ASN A 128 -1.40 -18.16 4.26
CA ASN A 128 -1.07 -18.83 5.52
C ASN A 128 0.01 -18.07 6.31
N THR A 129 1.04 -17.59 5.62
CA THR A 129 2.10 -16.77 6.27
C THR A 129 1.52 -15.47 6.85
N ILE A 130 0.57 -14.83 6.14
CA ILE A 130 -0.12 -13.65 6.67
C ILE A 130 -0.89 -14.03 7.95
N ALA A 131 -1.67 -15.13 7.90
CA ALA A 131 -2.46 -15.59 9.04
C ALA A 131 -1.58 -15.91 10.25
N GLU A 132 -0.46 -16.59 10.07
CA GLU A 132 0.51 -16.89 11.12
C GLU A 132 1.08 -15.62 11.75
N ILE A 133 1.46 -14.62 10.94
CA ILE A 133 2.01 -13.35 11.43
C ILE A 133 0.96 -12.54 12.21
N LEU A 134 -0.32 -12.60 11.81
CA LEU A 134 -1.37 -11.83 12.43
C LEU A 134 -1.96 -12.49 13.69
N ASN A 135 -1.71 -13.78 13.89
CA ASN A 135 -2.19 -14.54 15.06
C ASN A 135 -1.13 -14.63 16.19
N ASN A 136 0.09 -14.16 15.96
CA ASN A 136 1.18 -14.08 16.95
C ASN A 136 1.28 -12.67 17.55
#